data_63f38abeaa569352f7517d52a1221f9d
#
_entry.id   63f38abeaa569352f7517d52a1221f9d
#
_cell.length_a   1.000
_cell.length_b   1.000
_cell.length_c   1.000
_cell.angle_alpha   90.00
_cell.angle_beta   90.00
_cell.angle_gamma   90.00
#
_symmetry.space_group_name_H-M   'P 1'
#
loop_
_entity.id
_entity.type
_entity.pdbx_description
1 polymer ?
#
loop_
_entity_poly.entity_id
_entity_poly.type
_entity_poly.pdbx_seq_one_letter_code
_entity_poly.pdbx_strand_id
1 'polypeptide(L)'
;MKSNLSIVSALLSLSVVALYQPSGASGLHSWNALADEREAETKILTVLDGMVKSHQTYLSVPVKDGMALRLLTEATGAKNVVEIGTSTGYSGLWLCLALQKTNGRLTTFEIDHQRASMAREHFREAGVEKLVTLIEGDAHEHVAKLKGPIDIAFIDADKGGYVDYLNKLQPLVKPGGLILAHNVDMVPDYVKVVTTSGELETIFYMEGGGLGVTLKKR
;
A
#
# COMPACT_ATOMS: atom_id res chain seq x y z
N MET A 1 13.40 -27.67 -1.29
CA MET A 1 13.21 -26.98 -0.02
C MET A 1 13.56 -25.52 -0.24
N LYS A 2 12.56 -24.66 -0.45
CA LYS A 2 12.77 -23.20 -0.55
C LYS A 2 12.77 -22.66 0.88
N SER A 3 13.87 -22.09 1.33
CA SER A 3 13.98 -21.45 2.64
C SER A 3 13.03 -20.26 2.66
N ASN A 4 11.99 -20.32 3.52
CA ASN A 4 11.18 -19.16 3.85
C ASN A 4 12.05 -18.17 4.63
N LEU A 5 12.70 -17.26 3.93
CA LEU A 5 13.36 -16.12 4.57
C LEU A 5 12.28 -15.23 5.15
N SER A 6 12.31 -14.98 6.47
CA SER A 6 11.37 -14.06 7.13
C SER A 6 11.50 -12.67 6.50
N ILE A 7 10.37 -11.99 6.31
CA ILE A 7 10.32 -10.59 5.82
C ILE A 7 11.21 -9.68 6.68
N VAL A 8 11.22 -9.92 7.98
CA VAL A 8 12.04 -9.17 8.95
C VAL A 8 13.54 -9.38 8.70
N SER A 9 13.97 -10.62 8.37
CA SER A 9 15.39 -10.93 8.11
C SER A 9 15.91 -10.32 6.82
N ALA A 10 15.08 -10.21 5.80
CA ALA A 10 15.49 -9.63 4.50
C ALA A 10 15.70 -8.11 4.55
N LEU A 11 15.05 -7.42 5.49
CA LEU A 11 15.10 -5.95 5.61
C LEU A 11 16.03 -5.47 6.75
N LEU A 12 16.39 -6.32 7.69
CA LEU A 12 17.25 -5.98 8.84
C LEU A 12 18.77 -6.14 8.58
N SER A 13 19.20 -6.66 7.42
CA SER A 13 20.61 -6.98 7.15
C SER A 13 21.53 -5.79 6.80
N LEU A 14 21.09 -4.55 6.95
CA LEU A 14 21.87 -3.34 6.67
C LEU A 14 22.01 -2.43 7.91
N SER A 15 22.65 -2.93 8.96
CA SER A 15 22.99 -2.08 10.11
C SER A 15 24.47 -2.22 10.50
N VAL A 16 25.35 -1.57 9.76
CA VAL A 16 26.65 -1.15 10.32
C VAL A 16 26.45 0.26 10.85
N VAL A 17 26.14 0.38 12.14
CA VAL A 17 26.15 1.67 12.84
C VAL A 17 27.59 2.01 13.17
N ALA A 18 28.22 2.90 12.40
CA ALA A 18 29.39 3.60 12.84
C ALA A 18 28.98 4.53 14.00
N LEU A 19 29.55 4.32 15.18
CA LEU A 19 29.36 5.16 16.36
C LEU A 19 30.00 6.54 16.13
N TYR A 20 29.25 7.44 15.47
CA TYR A 20 29.54 8.86 15.49
C TYR A 20 28.72 9.50 16.60
N GLN A 21 29.37 10.01 17.64
CA GLN A 21 28.73 10.79 18.69
C GLN A 21 28.75 12.27 18.29
N PRO A 22 27.63 12.89 17.89
CA PRO A 22 27.60 14.33 17.71
C PRO A 22 27.53 15.02 19.09
N SER A 23 28.38 15.97 19.32
CA SER A 23 28.35 16.85 20.49
C SER A 23 27.27 17.92 20.30
N GLY A 24 26.13 17.82 21.03
CA GLY A 24 25.10 18.85 21.08
C GLY A 24 23.68 18.34 21.24
N ALA A 25 22.79 19.10 21.89
CA ALA A 25 21.38 18.76 22.13
C ALA A 25 20.58 18.53 20.86
N SER A 26 20.95 19.15 19.73
CA SER A 26 20.33 18.93 18.41
C SER A 26 20.61 17.54 17.83
N GLY A 27 21.77 16.96 18.15
CA GLY A 27 22.13 15.61 17.72
C GLY A 27 21.30 14.53 18.41
N LEU A 28 21.02 14.66 19.71
CA LEU A 28 20.22 13.72 20.48
C LEU A 28 18.77 13.63 19.98
N HIS A 29 18.16 14.78 19.59
CA HIS A 29 16.82 14.81 19.03
C HIS A 29 16.73 14.09 17.67
N SER A 30 17.75 14.21 16.83
CA SER A 30 17.78 13.52 15.53
C SER A 30 17.96 12.01 15.68
N TRP A 31 18.77 11.56 16.66
CA TRP A 31 18.95 10.12 16.94
C TRP A 31 17.70 9.47 17.51
N ASN A 32 16.99 10.14 18.42
CA ASN A 32 15.72 9.65 18.95
C ASN A 32 14.67 9.53 17.85
N ALA A 33 14.53 10.53 16.99
CA ALA A 33 13.59 10.47 15.87
C ALA A 33 13.88 9.30 14.90
N LEU A 34 15.15 9.03 14.60
CA LEU A 34 15.56 7.89 13.77
C LEU A 34 15.30 6.54 14.48
N ALA A 35 15.45 6.47 15.80
CA ALA A 35 15.13 5.28 16.57
C ALA A 35 13.63 5.02 16.57
N ASP A 36 12.82 6.05 16.80
CA ASP A 36 11.34 5.97 16.80
C ASP A 36 10.82 5.53 15.42
N GLU A 37 11.40 6.07 14.34
CA GLU A 37 11.04 5.66 12.97
C GLU A 37 11.36 4.19 12.70
N ARG A 38 12.52 3.69 13.15
CA ARG A 38 12.90 2.28 13.00
C ARG A 38 12.00 1.36 13.81
N GLU A 39 11.64 1.76 15.02
CA GLU A 39 10.72 1.00 15.86
C GLU A 39 9.35 0.89 15.20
N ALA A 40 8.81 2.00 14.70
CA ALA A 40 7.54 2.03 13.98
C ALA A 40 7.56 1.14 12.73
N GLU A 41 8.62 1.21 11.91
CA GLU A 41 8.80 0.33 10.74
C GLU A 41 8.89 -1.14 11.15
N THR A 42 9.68 -1.47 12.18
CA THR A 42 9.85 -2.83 12.70
C THR A 42 8.53 -3.41 13.17
N LYS A 43 7.69 -2.60 13.81
CA LYS A 43 6.37 -3.03 14.27
C LYS A 43 5.47 -3.46 13.13
N ILE A 44 5.39 -2.67 12.05
CA ILE A 44 4.61 -3.04 10.86
C ILE A 44 5.15 -4.34 10.24
N LEU A 45 6.48 -4.44 10.05
CA LEU A 45 7.11 -5.63 9.48
C LEU A 45 6.87 -6.89 10.31
N THR A 46 6.82 -6.75 11.64
CA THR A 46 6.50 -7.85 12.56
C THR A 46 5.06 -8.34 12.37
N VAL A 47 4.10 -7.43 12.21
CA VAL A 47 2.71 -7.80 11.92
C VAL A 47 2.60 -8.47 10.56
N LEU A 48 3.21 -7.92 9.52
CA LEU A 48 3.25 -8.53 8.17
C LEU A 48 3.81 -9.97 8.20
N ASP A 49 4.92 -10.19 8.89
CA ASP A 49 5.52 -11.51 9.06
C ASP A 49 4.62 -12.46 9.86
N GLY A 50 3.96 -11.94 10.90
CA GLY A 50 2.96 -12.67 11.70
C GLY A 50 1.78 -13.12 10.87
N MET A 51 1.22 -12.25 10.02
CA MET A 51 0.11 -12.58 9.11
C MET A 51 0.47 -13.71 8.14
N VAL A 52 1.69 -13.69 7.58
CA VAL A 52 2.18 -14.75 6.69
C VAL A 52 2.31 -16.07 7.45
N LYS A 53 2.89 -16.07 8.65
CA LYS A 53 3.10 -17.27 9.47
C LYS A 53 1.80 -17.88 9.98
N SER A 54 0.81 -17.06 10.29
CA SER A 54 -0.51 -17.50 10.79
C SER A 54 -1.53 -17.76 9.68
N HIS A 55 -1.13 -17.67 8.39
CA HIS A 55 -2.02 -17.82 7.23
C HIS A 55 -3.20 -16.84 7.22
N GLN A 56 -3.00 -15.63 7.76
CA GLN A 56 -3.99 -14.56 7.79
C GLN A 56 -3.91 -13.61 6.58
N THR A 57 -3.16 -13.98 5.55
CA THR A 57 -3.02 -13.24 4.28
C THR A 57 -4.09 -13.66 3.27
N TYR A 58 -5.35 -13.66 3.65
CA TYR A 58 -6.45 -14.08 2.79
C TYR A 58 -6.61 -13.12 1.59
N LEU A 59 -6.58 -13.66 0.37
CA LEU A 59 -6.66 -12.89 -0.89
C LEU A 59 -5.69 -11.70 -0.94
N SER A 60 -4.52 -11.84 -0.34
CA SER A 60 -3.55 -10.75 -0.25
C SER A 60 -2.52 -10.79 -1.39
N VAL A 61 -1.95 -9.62 -1.67
CA VAL A 61 -0.85 -9.49 -2.63
C VAL A 61 0.38 -10.32 -2.20
N PRO A 62 1.16 -10.88 -3.13
CA PRO A 62 2.48 -11.44 -2.82
C PRO A 62 3.41 -10.39 -2.19
N VAL A 63 4.41 -10.86 -1.43
CA VAL A 63 5.43 -9.98 -0.78
C VAL A 63 6.07 -9.02 -1.78
N LYS A 64 6.42 -9.49 -2.99
CA LYS A 64 7.04 -8.65 -4.04
C LYS A 64 6.14 -7.50 -4.48
N ASP A 65 4.83 -7.74 -4.60
CA ASP A 65 3.88 -6.70 -4.95
C ASP A 65 3.67 -5.72 -3.78
N GLY A 66 3.63 -6.21 -2.54
CA GLY A 66 3.63 -5.36 -1.35
C GLY A 66 4.86 -4.44 -1.29
N MET A 67 6.05 -4.98 -1.59
CA MET A 67 7.27 -4.17 -1.69
C MET A 67 7.18 -3.12 -2.80
N ALA A 68 6.59 -3.47 -3.96
CA ALA A 68 6.37 -2.52 -5.05
C ALA A 68 5.39 -1.41 -4.65
N LEU A 69 4.29 -1.74 -3.96
CA LEU A 69 3.35 -0.75 -3.41
C LEU A 69 4.06 0.23 -2.47
N ARG A 70 4.85 -0.26 -1.52
CA ARG A 70 5.66 0.57 -0.63
C ARG A 70 6.60 1.48 -1.42
N LEU A 71 7.41 0.91 -2.32
CA LEU A 71 8.42 1.64 -3.08
C LEU A 71 7.80 2.76 -3.93
N LEU A 72 6.72 2.47 -4.66
CA LEU A 72 6.02 3.46 -5.49
C LEU A 72 5.41 4.57 -4.64
N THR A 73 4.82 4.23 -3.49
CA THR A 73 4.21 5.20 -2.57
C THR A 73 5.27 6.14 -1.98
N GLU A 74 6.40 5.59 -1.53
CA GLU A 74 7.48 6.37 -0.94
C GLU A 74 8.21 7.22 -1.98
N ALA A 75 8.58 6.63 -3.14
CA ALA A 75 9.32 7.32 -4.20
C ALA A 75 8.53 8.48 -4.84
N THR A 76 7.20 8.38 -4.90
CA THR A 76 6.34 9.47 -5.40
C THR A 76 6.00 10.51 -4.33
N GLY A 77 6.38 10.27 -3.08
CA GLY A 77 6.02 11.13 -1.95
C GLY A 77 4.51 11.20 -1.73
N ALA A 78 3.78 10.13 -2.05
CA ALA A 78 2.32 10.08 -1.99
C ALA A 78 1.83 10.31 -0.55
N LYS A 79 0.81 11.18 -0.41
CA LYS A 79 0.20 11.53 0.88
C LYS A 79 -1.26 11.13 0.99
N ASN A 80 -1.96 11.01 -0.13
CA ASN A 80 -3.36 10.61 -0.19
C ASN A 80 -3.48 9.35 -1.04
N VAL A 81 -3.56 8.20 -0.39
CA VAL A 81 -3.66 6.89 -1.04
C VAL A 81 -5.06 6.32 -0.81
N VAL A 82 -5.66 5.81 -1.87
CA VAL A 82 -6.96 5.12 -1.84
C VAL A 82 -6.76 3.68 -2.28
N GLU A 83 -7.28 2.73 -1.52
CA GLU A 83 -7.24 1.29 -1.81
C GLU A 83 -8.67 0.74 -1.92
N ILE A 84 -8.95 -0.03 -2.96
CA ILE A 84 -10.19 -0.78 -3.14
C ILE A 84 -9.91 -2.26 -2.91
N GLY A 85 -10.45 -2.80 -1.81
CA GLY A 85 -10.19 -4.17 -1.37
C GLY A 85 -9.14 -4.23 -0.26
N THR A 86 -9.56 -3.97 0.98
CA THR A 86 -8.68 -4.05 2.17
C THR A 86 -8.30 -5.49 2.51
N SER A 87 -9.23 -6.44 2.31
CA SER A 87 -9.13 -7.80 2.84
C SER A 87 -8.74 -7.77 4.33
N THR A 88 -7.72 -8.49 4.73
CA THR A 88 -7.20 -8.51 6.12
C THR A 88 -6.18 -7.40 6.41
N GLY A 89 -5.98 -6.44 5.50
CA GLY A 89 -5.12 -5.27 5.70
C GLY A 89 -3.66 -5.43 5.27
N TYR A 90 -3.31 -6.54 4.60
CA TYR A 90 -1.91 -6.86 4.26
C TYR A 90 -1.27 -5.84 3.31
N SER A 91 -1.92 -5.51 2.19
CA SER A 91 -1.49 -4.47 1.24
C SER A 91 -1.49 -3.08 1.89
N GLY A 92 -2.54 -2.79 2.69
CA GLY A 92 -2.63 -1.55 3.46
C GLY A 92 -1.45 -1.34 4.40
N LEU A 93 -0.92 -2.39 5.03
CA LEU A 93 0.29 -2.32 5.87
C LEU A 93 1.55 -1.99 5.04
N TRP A 94 1.71 -2.56 3.83
CA TRP A 94 2.79 -2.19 2.92
C TRP A 94 2.70 -0.72 2.49
N LEU A 95 1.50 -0.22 2.22
CA LEU A 95 1.27 1.21 1.95
C LEU A 95 1.59 2.07 3.17
N CYS A 96 1.21 1.64 4.38
CA CYS A 96 1.48 2.36 5.63
C CYS A 96 2.97 2.50 5.94
N LEU A 97 3.83 1.52 5.55
CA LEU A 97 5.30 1.65 5.66
C LEU A 97 5.81 2.92 4.94
N ALA A 98 5.28 3.21 3.75
CA ALA A 98 5.63 4.41 3.00
C ALA A 98 4.93 5.66 3.57
N LEU A 99 3.64 5.54 3.93
CA LEU A 99 2.83 6.67 4.41
C LEU A 99 3.33 7.26 5.74
N GLN A 100 3.98 6.46 6.58
CA GLN A 100 4.70 6.98 7.75
C GLN A 100 5.84 7.94 7.35
N LYS A 101 6.56 7.62 6.26
CA LYS A 101 7.68 8.46 5.76
C LYS A 101 7.18 9.71 5.05
N THR A 102 6.08 9.62 4.33
CA THR A 102 5.53 10.73 3.56
C THR A 102 4.57 11.63 4.35
N ASN A 103 4.25 11.26 5.61
CA ASN A 103 3.20 11.88 6.42
C ASN A 103 1.84 11.84 5.70
N GLY A 104 1.54 10.70 5.08
CA GLY A 104 0.33 10.48 4.30
C GLY A 104 -0.75 9.73 5.07
N ARG A 105 -1.85 9.41 4.35
CA ARG A 105 -3.00 8.66 4.85
C ARG A 105 -3.51 7.70 3.81
N LEU A 106 -4.09 6.59 4.29
CA LEU A 106 -4.77 5.57 3.50
C LEU A 106 -6.27 5.64 3.76
N THR A 107 -7.06 5.70 2.68
CA THR A 107 -8.49 5.36 2.72
C THR A 107 -8.68 4.04 2.03
N THR A 108 -9.27 3.05 2.69
CA THR A 108 -9.43 1.69 2.16
C THR A 108 -10.85 1.18 2.38
N PHE A 109 -11.31 0.30 1.48
CA PHE A 109 -12.69 -0.18 1.44
C PHE A 109 -12.73 -1.71 1.53
N GLU A 110 -13.61 -2.24 2.39
CA GLU A 110 -13.86 -3.68 2.51
C GLU A 110 -15.36 -3.93 2.70
N ILE A 111 -15.91 -4.84 1.90
CA ILE A 111 -17.33 -5.18 1.96
C ILE A 111 -17.63 -6.24 3.03
N ASP A 112 -16.66 -7.09 3.34
CA ASP A 112 -16.83 -8.17 4.29
C ASP A 112 -16.49 -7.71 5.72
N HIS A 113 -17.46 -7.83 6.61
CA HIS A 113 -17.34 -7.40 8.01
C HIS A 113 -16.22 -8.13 8.77
N GLN A 114 -16.04 -9.42 8.53
CA GLN A 114 -15.02 -10.20 9.26
C GLN A 114 -13.62 -9.78 8.82
N ARG A 115 -13.39 -9.64 7.50
CA ARG A 115 -12.11 -9.15 6.96
C ARG A 115 -11.83 -7.71 7.42
N ALA A 116 -12.82 -6.83 7.36
CA ALA A 116 -12.69 -5.46 7.88
C ALA A 116 -12.30 -5.42 9.36
N SER A 117 -12.89 -6.30 10.19
CA SER A 117 -12.56 -6.43 11.61
C SER A 117 -11.12 -6.90 11.82
N MET A 118 -10.68 -7.92 11.07
CA MET A 118 -9.28 -8.40 11.10
C MET A 118 -8.29 -7.30 10.66
N ALA A 119 -8.63 -6.57 9.60
CA ALA A 119 -7.79 -5.48 9.12
C ALA A 119 -7.61 -4.37 10.18
N ARG A 120 -8.70 -3.97 10.87
CA ARG A 120 -8.62 -3.00 11.97
C ARG A 120 -7.68 -3.47 13.07
N GLU A 121 -7.75 -4.77 13.42
CA GLU A 121 -6.86 -5.36 14.43
C GLU A 121 -5.40 -5.29 13.98
N HIS A 122 -5.08 -5.72 12.76
CA HIS A 122 -3.73 -5.67 12.23
C HIS A 122 -3.19 -4.22 12.13
N PHE A 123 -4.01 -3.25 11.72
CA PHE A 123 -3.60 -1.84 11.72
C PHE A 123 -3.33 -1.30 13.13
N ARG A 124 -4.11 -1.73 14.12
CA ARG A 124 -3.92 -1.38 15.52
C ARG A 124 -2.65 -2.02 16.09
N GLU A 125 -2.42 -3.31 15.85
CA GLU A 125 -1.21 -4.03 16.26
C GLU A 125 0.05 -3.42 15.63
N ALA A 126 -0.04 -3.00 14.38
CA ALA A 126 1.04 -2.32 13.68
C ALA A 126 1.23 -0.85 14.13
N GLY A 127 0.30 -0.28 14.91
CA GLY A 127 0.34 1.11 15.38
C GLY A 127 0.08 2.15 14.29
N VAL A 128 -0.64 1.76 13.23
CA VAL A 128 -0.94 2.63 12.08
C VAL A 128 -2.42 3.00 11.95
N GLU A 129 -3.25 2.66 12.91
CA GLU A 129 -4.70 2.93 12.88
C GLU A 129 -5.04 4.41 12.64
N LYS A 130 -4.17 5.33 13.06
CA LYS A 130 -4.35 6.77 12.85
C LYS A 130 -4.04 7.23 11.41
N LEU A 131 -3.34 6.40 10.64
CA LEU A 131 -3.04 6.66 9.23
C LEU A 131 -4.14 6.13 8.31
N VAL A 132 -5.00 5.22 8.81
CA VAL A 132 -5.95 4.46 8.01
C VAL A 132 -7.38 4.88 8.30
N THR A 133 -8.14 5.16 7.26
CA THR A 133 -9.60 5.25 7.29
C THR A 133 -10.16 4.05 6.56
N LEU A 134 -10.60 3.03 7.31
CA LEU A 134 -11.25 1.85 6.74
C LEU A 134 -12.77 2.09 6.68
N ILE A 135 -13.32 2.07 5.47
CA ILE A 135 -14.74 2.20 5.18
C ILE A 135 -15.29 0.82 4.86
N GLU A 136 -16.21 0.34 5.71
CA GLU A 136 -16.88 -0.93 5.53
C GLU A 136 -18.12 -0.74 4.64
N GLY A 137 -18.23 -1.54 3.59
CA GLY A 137 -19.35 -1.50 2.65
C GLY A 137 -18.92 -1.63 1.20
N ASP A 138 -19.89 -1.50 0.31
CA ASP A 138 -19.66 -1.59 -1.13
C ASP A 138 -18.85 -0.40 -1.64
N ALA A 139 -17.65 -0.70 -2.16
CA ALA A 139 -16.77 0.32 -2.72
C ALA A 139 -17.36 1.00 -3.96
N HIS A 140 -18.20 0.33 -4.75
CA HIS A 140 -18.89 0.94 -5.89
C HIS A 140 -19.76 2.14 -5.49
N GLU A 141 -20.37 2.08 -4.29
CA GLU A 141 -21.19 3.17 -3.76
C GLU A 141 -20.35 4.23 -3.05
N HIS A 142 -19.33 3.80 -2.31
CA HIS A 142 -18.58 4.68 -1.44
C HIS A 142 -17.51 5.52 -2.17
N VAL A 143 -16.88 4.95 -3.22
CA VAL A 143 -15.87 5.66 -4.03
C VAL A 143 -16.44 6.92 -4.68
N ALA A 144 -17.72 6.92 -5.07
CA ALA A 144 -18.38 8.10 -5.63
C ALA A 144 -18.45 9.30 -4.66
N LYS A 145 -18.24 9.07 -3.35
CA LYS A 145 -18.26 10.12 -2.31
C LYS A 145 -16.86 10.69 -2.02
N LEU A 146 -15.81 10.08 -2.59
CA LEU A 146 -14.44 10.54 -2.41
C LEU A 146 -14.22 11.90 -3.07
N LYS A 147 -13.29 12.66 -2.49
CA LYS A 147 -12.81 13.92 -3.04
C LYS A 147 -11.31 13.82 -3.30
N GLY A 148 -10.89 14.30 -4.46
CA GLY A 148 -9.47 14.41 -4.80
C GLY A 148 -8.80 15.62 -4.15
N PRO A 149 -7.50 15.84 -4.38
CA PRO A 149 -6.67 15.00 -5.25
C PRO A 149 -6.17 13.72 -4.56
N ILE A 150 -6.16 12.62 -5.31
CA ILE A 150 -5.56 11.34 -4.92
C ILE A 150 -4.17 11.25 -5.54
N ASP A 151 -3.17 10.84 -4.77
CA ASP A 151 -1.80 10.61 -5.25
C ASP A 151 -1.65 9.23 -5.88
N ILE A 152 -2.18 8.21 -5.19
CA ILE A 152 -2.19 6.82 -5.66
C ILE A 152 -3.56 6.21 -5.39
N ALA A 153 -4.14 5.57 -6.41
CA ALA A 153 -5.28 4.68 -6.29
C ALA A 153 -4.82 3.24 -6.52
N PHE A 154 -5.12 2.32 -5.60
CA PHE A 154 -4.82 0.89 -5.72
C PHE A 154 -6.11 0.09 -5.79
N ILE A 155 -6.28 -0.73 -6.84
CA ILE A 155 -7.48 -1.53 -7.12
C ILE A 155 -7.12 -3.01 -7.00
N ASP A 156 -7.68 -3.68 -5.99
CA ASP A 156 -7.57 -5.13 -5.79
C ASP A 156 -8.83 -5.69 -5.14
N ALA A 157 -9.95 -5.61 -5.85
CA ALA A 157 -11.26 -6.07 -5.40
C ALA A 157 -11.88 -7.06 -6.40
N ASP A 158 -13.21 -7.04 -6.55
CA ASP A 158 -13.93 -7.84 -7.52
C ASP A 158 -13.50 -7.52 -8.95
N LYS A 159 -13.14 -8.54 -9.71
CA LYS A 159 -12.53 -8.37 -11.03
C LYS A 159 -13.49 -7.74 -12.06
N GLY A 160 -14.79 -7.92 -11.89
CA GLY A 160 -15.81 -7.28 -12.73
C GLY A 160 -15.93 -5.77 -12.53
N GLY A 161 -15.49 -5.25 -11.38
CA GLY A 161 -15.57 -3.84 -10.99
C GLY A 161 -14.44 -2.96 -11.47
N TYR A 162 -13.32 -3.51 -11.98
CA TYR A 162 -12.10 -2.74 -12.24
C TYR A 162 -12.26 -1.54 -13.17
N VAL A 163 -13.05 -1.69 -14.24
CA VAL A 163 -13.32 -0.57 -15.17
C VAL A 163 -14.18 0.50 -14.49
N ASP A 164 -15.17 0.10 -13.68
CA ASP A 164 -15.99 1.05 -12.93
C ASP A 164 -15.16 1.82 -11.89
N TYR A 165 -14.31 1.11 -11.13
CA TYR A 165 -13.39 1.76 -10.18
C TYR A 165 -12.43 2.72 -10.90
N LEU A 166 -11.85 2.30 -12.04
CA LEU A 166 -10.99 3.18 -12.84
C LEU A 166 -11.73 4.45 -13.25
N ASN A 167 -12.93 4.33 -13.80
CA ASN A 167 -13.75 5.46 -14.27
C ASN A 167 -14.08 6.45 -13.13
N LYS A 168 -14.28 5.95 -11.92
CA LYS A 168 -14.57 6.78 -10.73
C LYS A 168 -13.32 7.41 -10.12
N LEU A 169 -12.19 6.69 -10.12
CA LEU A 169 -10.95 7.12 -9.46
C LEU A 169 -10.07 7.99 -10.37
N GLN A 170 -9.99 7.68 -11.67
CA GLN A 170 -9.12 8.43 -12.60
C GLN A 170 -9.34 9.95 -12.56
N PRO A 171 -10.59 10.47 -12.55
CA PRO A 171 -10.83 11.92 -12.43
C PRO A 171 -10.27 12.52 -11.15
N LEU A 172 -10.26 11.75 -10.05
CA LEU A 172 -9.80 12.18 -8.73
C LEU A 172 -8.28 12.07 -8.54
N VAL A 173 -7.62 11.19 -9.32
CA VAL A 173 -6.16 11.07 -9.30
C VAL A 173 -5.55 12.31 -9.93
N LYS A 174 -4.57 12.93 -9.24
CA LYS A 174 -3.88 14.13 -9.76
C LYS A 174 -3.09 13.82 -11.03
N PRO A 175 -2.85 14.79 -11.92
CA PRO A 175 -1.87 14.65 -13.00
C PRO A 175 -0.49 14.30 -12.43
N GLY A 176 0.15 13.25 -12.97
CA GLY A 176 1.38 12.66 -12.44
C GLY A 176 1.17 11.71 -11.27
N GLY A 177 -0.07 11.42 -10.85
CA GLY A 177 -0.41 10.39 -9.89
C GLY A 177 -0.49 9.00 -10.52
N LEU A 178 -0.57 7.96 -9.68
CA LEU A 178 -0.57 6.57 -10.13
C LEU A 178 -1.92 5.90 -9.87
N ILE A 179 -2.29 5.00 -10.78
CA ILE A 179 -3.36 4.02 -10.60
C ILE A 179 -2.70 2.65 -10.68
N LEU A 180 -2.74 1.92 -9.58
CA LEU A 180 -2.18 0.58 -9.45
C LEU A 180 -3.32 -0.43 -9.49
N ALA A 181 -3.15 -1.56 -10.16
CA ALA A 181 -4.17 -2.60 -10.22
C ALA A 181 -3.52 -3.99 -10.11
N HIS A 182 -4.04 -4.83 -9.22
CA HIS A 182 -3.50 -6.17 -9.01
C HIS A 182 -4.22 -7.23 -9.85
N ASN A 183 -3.54 -8.38 -10.13
CA ASN A 183 -4.03 -9.48 -10.98
C ASN A 183 -4.48 -9.00 -12.37
N VAL A 184 -3.65 -8.21 -13.04
CA VAL A 184 -3.97 -7.63 -14.36
C VAL A 184 -4.22 -8.67 -15.44
N ASP A 185 -3.70 -9.88 -15.29
CA ASP A 185 -3.96 -11.04 -16.15
C ASP A 185 -5.41 -11.53 -16.10
N MET A 186 -6.14 -11.20 -15.04
CA MET A 186 -7.54 -11.58 -14.84
C MET A 186 -8.54 -10.50 -15.29
N VAL A 187 -8.09 -9.32 -15.71
CA VAL A 187 -8.95 -8.15 -16.00
C VAL A 187 -8.65 -7.52 -17.38
N PRO A 188 -8.86 -8.28 -18.48
CA PRO A 188 -8.48 -7.85 -19.82
C PRO A 188 -9.14 -6.54 -20.26
N ASP A 189 -10.39 -6.28 -19.86
CA ASP A 189 -11.09 -5.05 -20.20
C ASP A 189 -10.45 -3.82 -19.54
N TYR A 190 -10.03 -3.94 -18.27
CA TYR A 190 -9.27 -2.92 -17.59
C TYR A 190 -7.92 -2.66 -18.30
N VAL A 191 -7.17 -3.74 -18.59
CA VAL A 191 -5.90 -3.66 -19.32
C VAL A 191 -6.06 -2.94 -20.64
N LYS A 192 -7.08 -3.27 -21.42
CA LYS A 192 -7.40 -2.60 -22.68
C LYS A 192 -7.59 -1.09 -22.48
N VAL A 193 -8.37 -0.67 -21.47
CA VAL A 193 -8.63 0.75 -21.22
C VAL A 193 -7.33 1.48 -20.87
N VAL A 194 -6.53 0.96 -19.92
CA VAL A 194 -5.33 1.67 -19.45
C VAL A 194 -4.19 1.68 -20.47
N THR A 195 -4.19 0.76 -21.45
CA THR A 195 -3.15 0.71 -22.50
C THR A 195 -3.55 1.44 -23.78
N THR A 196 -4.83 1.76 -23.98
CA THR A 196 -5.30 2.49 -25.17
C THR A 196 -5.67 3.94 -24.92
N SER A 197 -5.80 4.35 -23.66
CA SER A 197 -6.12 5.74 -23.29
C SER A 197 -4.96 6.69 -23.60
N GLY A 198 -5.27 7.77 -24.30
CA GLY A 198 -4.30 8.85 -24.56
C GLY A 198 -3.83 9.58 -23.30
N GLU A 199 -4.57 9.50 -22.18
CA GLU A 199 -4.28 10.17 -20.91
C GLU A 199 -3.45 9.33 -19.95
N LEU A 200 -3.31 8.03 -20.22
CA LEU A 200 -2.66 7.06 -19.35
C LEU A 200 -1.39 6.49 -19.99
N GLU A 201 -0.44 6.08 -19.16
CA GLU A 201 0.74 5.33 -19.57
C GLU A 201 0.95 4.20 -18.59
N THR A 202 1.00 2.96 -19.08
CA THR A 202 0.95 1.76 -18.23
C THR A 202 2.12 0.83 -18.51
N ILE A 203 2.72 0.32 -17.45
CA ILE A 203 3.63 -0.83 -17.47
C ILE A 203 3.08 -1.94 -16.57
N PHE A 204 3.55 -3.16 -16.79
CA PHE A 204 3.16 -4.32 -15.99
C PHE A 204 4.36 -4.91 -15.28
N TYR A 205 4.26 -5.01 -13.95
CA TYR A 205 5.22 -5.67 -13.08
C TYR A 205 4.73 -7.09 -12.77
N MET A 206 5.37 -8.10 -13.34
CA MET A 206 4.89 -9.49 -13.32
C MET A 206 5.69 -10.40 -12.37
N GLU A 207 6.55 -9.85 -11.51
CA GLU A 207 7.37 -10.62 -10.58
C GLU A 207 6.61 -11.17 -9.36
N GLY A 208 5.40 -10.66 -9.12
CA GLY A 208 4.47 -11.10 -8.08
C GLY A 208 3.20 -11.71 -8.66
N GLY A 209 2.05 -11.13 -8.34
CA GLY A 209 0.72 -11.54 -8.81
C GLY A 209 0.20 -10.73 -10.01
N GLY A 210 1.07 -9.98 -10.70
CA GLY A 210 0.68 -9.13 -11.82
C GLY A 210 0.13 -7.77 -11.39
N LEU A 211 1.02 -6.78 -11.23
CA LEU A 211 0.69 -5.40 -10.88
C LEU A 211 0.77 -4.50 -12.12
N GLY A 212 -0.36 -3.92 -12.51
CA GLY A 212 -0.40 -2.81 -13.45
C GLY A 212 -0.01 -1.51 -12.75
N VAL A 213 0.94 -0.78 -13.32
CA VAL A 213 1.39 0.53 -12.84
C VAL A 213 1.06 1.54 -13.91
N THR A 214 0.04 2.34 -13.69
CA THR A 214 -0.50 3.30 -14.64
C THR A 214 -0.27 4.72 -14.14
N LEU A 215 0.44 5.50 -14.94
CA LEU A 215 0.64 6.93 -14.74
C LEU A 215 -0.52 7.71 -15.37
N LYS A 216 -1.17 8.60 -14.64
CA LYS A 216 -2.03 9.63 -15.22
C LYS A 216 -1.14 10.76 -15.73
N LYS A 217 -1.08 10.93 -17.06
CA LYS A 217 -0.24 11.96 -17.71
C LYS A 217 -0.66 13.37 -17.30
N ARG A 218 0.29 14.31 -17.45
CA ARG A 218 0.08 15.73 -17.14
C ARG A 218 -0.55 16.45 -18.33
#